data_bba1f6b3ba549805994668b0224eeb8d
#
_entry.id   bba1f6b3ba549805994668b0224eeb8d
#
_cell.length_a   1.000
_cell.length_b   1.000
_cell.length_c   1.000
_cell.angle_alpha   90.00
_cell.angle_beta   90.00
_cell.angle_gamma   90.00
#
_symmetry.space_group_name_H-M   'P 1'
#
loop_
_entity.id
_entity.type
_entity.pdbx_description
1 polymer ?
#
loop_
_entity_poly.entity_id
_entity_poly.type
_entity_poly.pdbx_seq_one_letter_code
_entity_poly.pdbx_strand_id
1 'polypeptide(L)'
;MSPSIKLAVIPGDGIGQEVVAEGLKVLSAVLPQDVKLETKEFDFGARRYHATGETLTDADLDALKAHDAILLGAIGDPSVPSGVLERGFLLKLRFAFDHHVNLRPSKLLPGVATPLAGQPEIDFVVVREGTEGPYTGNGGTIRKGTEHEVATEVSVNTAYGVERVVRDAFARAQARPRKKLALIHKNNVLTFAGHLWTNVFNKVAAEYPEVTTEYMHVDAATIYLVTQPERFDVIVTDNLFGDIITDLAAAVSGGIGVAASGNINPSGDFPSMFEPVHGSAPDIAGQGKADPTATVLSVALLLRHLGHETEAARIEDAVSADLGERVGKPARSTSEIGDALAVRVAG
;
A
#
# COMPACT_ATOMS: atom_id res chain seq x y z
N MET A 1 -6.15 28.61 14.72
CA MET A 1 -7.05 27.44 14.82
C MET A 1 -6.18 26.26 15.20
N SER A 2 -6.61 25.42 16.11
CA SER A 2 -5.88 24.18 16.40
C SER A 2 -5.78 23.36 15.12
N PRO A 3 -4.65 22.68 14.83
CA PRO A 3 -4.54 21.81 13.68
C PRO A 3 -5.60 20.70 13.76
N SER A 4 -6.24 20.39 12.64
CA SER A 4 -7.24 19.30 12.59
C SER A 4 -6.93 18.36 11.43
N ILE A 5 -7.19 17.07 11.63
CA ILE A 5 -7.13 16.03 10.61
C ILE A 5 -8.55 15.60 10.30
N LYS A 6 -9.00 15.77 9.07
CA LYS A 6 -10.26 15.24 8.57
C LYS A 6 -10.01 13.92 7.88
N LEU A 7 -10.43 12.84 8.48
CA LEU A 7 -10.17 11.49 8.03
C LEU A 7 -11.45 10.82 7.51
N ALA A 8 -11.44 10.42 6.23
CA ALA A 8 -12.43 9.50 5.71
C ALA A 8 -12.07 8.07 6.14
N VAL A 9 -13.01 7.38 6.75
CA VAL A 9 -12.82 6.01 7.24
C VAL A 9 -13.70 5.09 6.43
N ILE A 10 -13.10 4.07 5.84
CA ILE A 10 -13.79 3.05 5.05
C ILE A 10 -13.42 1.68 5.63
N PRO A 11 -14.17 1.16 6.61
CA PRO A 11 -13.88 -0.15 7.16
C PRO A 11 -13.96 -1.26 6.12
N GLY A 12 -14.93 -1.15 5.20
CA GLY A 12 -15.10 -2.10 4.09
C GLY A 12 -15.67 -3.44 4.54
N ASP A 13 -15.08 -4.53 4.05
CA ASP A 13 -15.59 -5.90 4.18
C ASP A 13 -14.80 -6.74 5.19
N GLY A 14 -15.41 -7.80 5.66
CA GLY A 14 -14.77 -8.84 6.46
C GLY A 14 -14.08 -8.31 7.72
N ILE A 15 -12.79 -8.66 7.90
CA ILE A 15 -11.99 -8.22 9.05
C ILE A 15 -11.71 -6.71 9.05
N GLY A 16 -11.94 -6.00 7.95
CA GLY A 16 -11.72 -4.56 7.85
C GLY A 16 -12.43 -3.77 8.95
N GLN A 17 -13.63 -4.18 9.33
CA GLN A 17 -14.39 -3.59 10.44
C GLN A 17 -13.63 -3.65 11.78
N GLU A 18 -13.01 -4.80 12.06
CA GLU A 18 -12.30 -5.03 13.32
C GLU A 18 -10.95 -4.31 13.35
N VAL A 19 -10.16 -4.44 12.28
CA VAL A 19 -8.79 -3.89 12.26
C VAL A 19 -8.77 -2.36 12.15
N VAL A 20 -9.76 -1.75 11.47
CA VAL A 20 -9.88 -0.28 11.39
C VAL A 20 -10.25 0.32 12.74
N ALA A 21 -11.12 -0.33 13.51
CA ALA A 21 -11.44 0.14 14.87
C ALA A 21 -10.18 0.25 15.73
N GLU A 22 -9.29 -0.75 15.66
CA GLU A 22 -8.02 -0.74 16.39
C GLU A 22 -7.03 0.30 15.84
N GLY A 23 -6.96 0.45 14.52
CA GLY A 23 -6.16 1.51 13.89
C GLY A 23 -6.57 2.91 14.34
N LEU A 24 -7.88 3.20 14.41
CA LEU A 24 -8.40 4.48 14.89
C LEU A 24 -8.13 4.69 16.39
N LYS A 25 -8.20 3.63 17.19
CA LYS A 25 -7.85 3.67 18.61
C LYS A 25 -6.39 4.11 18.80
N VAL A 26 -5.45 3.50 18.07
CA VAL A 26 -4.03 3.85 18.11
C VAL A 26 -3.79 5.27 17.58
N LEU A 27 -4.44 5.64 16.47
CA LEU A 27 -4.37 7.00 15.92
C LEU A 27 -4.79 8.05 16.95
N SER A 28 -5.92 7.82 17.61
CA SER A 28 -6.42 8.75 18.62
C SER A 28 -5.49 8.86 19.84
N ALA A 29 -4.84 7.75 20.22
CA ALA A 29 -3.94 7.70 21.37
C ALA A 29 -2.58 8.37 21.12
N VAL A 30 -2.10 8.37 19.86
CA VAL A 30 -0.79 8.92 19.52
C VAL A 30 -0.82 10.41 19.23
N LEU A 31 -1.95 10.95 18.79
CA LEU A 31 -2.07 12.36 18.41
C LEU A 31 -1.88 13.30 19.62
N PRO A 32 -1.21 14.44 19.43
CA PRO A 32 -1.12 15.49 20.44
C PRO A 32 -2.52 16.02 20.81
N GLN A 33 -2.69 16.47 22.06
CA GLN A 33 -3.99 16.96 22.56
C GLN A 33 -4.53 18.20 21.85
N ASP A 34 -3.68 18.95 21.19
CA ASP A 34 -4.04 20.14 20.41
C ASP A 34 -4.41 19.82 18.95
N VAL A 35 -4.20 18.58 18.50
CA VAL A 35 -4.61 18.13 17.17
C VAL A 35 -5.98 17.49 17.24
N LYS A 36 -6.97 18.07 16.56
CA LYS A 36 -8.33 17.53 16.51
C LYS A 36 -8.45 16.49 15.40
N LEU A 37 -8.85 15.28 15.74
CA LEU A 37 -9.22 14.24 14.77
C LEU A 37 -10.72 14.30 14.47
N GLU A 38 -11.08 14.53 13.22
CA GLU A 38 -12.46 14.52 12.73
C GLU A 38 -12.61 13.34 11.77
N THR A 39 -13.36 12.31 12.17
CA THR A 39 -13.58 11.11 11.36
C THR A 39 -14.97 11.11 10.74
N LYS A 40 -15.07 10.65 9.50
CA LYS A 40 -16.35 10.35 8.85
C LYS A 40 -16.27 8.96 8.24
N GLU A 41 -17.16 8.08 8.70
CA GLU A 41 -17.26 6.72 8.17
C GLU A 41 -18.09 6.69 6.88
N PHE A 42 -17.66 5.87 5.93
CA PHE A 42 -18.30 5.59 4.65
C PHE A 42 -18.53 4.09 4.53
N ASP A 43 -19.77 3.71 4.28
CA ASP A 43 -20.18 2.32 4.08
C ASP A 43 -19.98 1.90 2.62
N PHE A 44 -18.74 1.61 2.25
CA PHE A 44 -18.38 1.08 0.94
C PHE A 44 -17.96 -0.38 1.06
N GLY A 45 -18.31 -1.19 0.07
CA GLY A 45 -18.02 -2.62 0.01
C GLY A 45 -19.22 -3.44 -0.43
N ALA A 46 -19.18 -4.73 -0.10
CA ALA A 46 -20.20 -5.70 -0.50
C ALA A 46 -21.58 -5.37 0.06
N ARG A 47 -21.68 -4.90 1.31
CA ARG A 47 -22.95 -4.54 1.94
C ARG A 47 -23.71 -3.49 1.12
N ARG A 48 -23.03 -2.41 0.73
CA ARG A 48 -23.62 -1.38 -0.13
C ARG A 48 -23.97 -1.92 -1.50
N TYR A 49 -23.08 -2.68 -2.12
CA TYR A 49 -23.31 -3.26 -3.42
C TYR A 49 -24.58 -4.14 -3.43
N HIS A 50 -24.78 -4.99 -2.44
CA HIS A 50 -26.00 -5.81 -2.33
C HIS A 50 -27.26 -4.98 -2.10
N ALA A 51 -27.16 -3.88 -1.35
CA ALA A 51 -28.30 -3.03 -1.05
C ALA A 51 -28.72 -2.14 -2.23
N THR A 52 -27.77 -1.65 -3.03
CA THR A 52 -28.03 -0.60 -4.04
C THR A 52 -27.61 -0.97 -5.46
N GLY A 53 -26.76 -1.98 -5.64
CA GLY A 53 -26.09 -2.30 -6.91
C GLY A 53 -24.95 -1.35 -7.26
N GLU A 54 -24.61 -0.40 -6.38
CA GLU A 54 -23.58 0.60 -6.61
C GLU A 54 -22.30 0.28 -5.81
N THR A 55 -21.15 0.63 -6.38
CA THR A 55 -19.85 0.55 -5.70
C THR A 55 -19.42 1.93 -5.20
N LEU A 56 -18.99 2.81 -6.10
CA LEU A 56 -18.53 4.16 -5.82
C LEU A 56 -19.13 5.11 -6.87
N THR A 57 -19.93 6.09 -6.40
CA THR A 57 -20.54 7.10 -7.27
C THR A 57 -19.67 8.36 -7.33
N ASP A 58 -19.98 9.27 -8.25
CA ASP A 58 -19.27 10.55 -8.35
C ASP A 58 -19.57 11.44 -7.13
N ALA A 59 -20.78 11.37 -6.57
CA ALA A 59 -21.13 12.04 -5.31
C ALA A 59 -20.31 11.51 -4.11
N ASP A 60 -19.98 10.21 -4.11
CA ASP A 60 -19.10 9.64 -3.10
C ASP A 60 -17.66 10.15 -3.24
N LEU A 61 -17.16 10.27 -4.48
CA LEU A 61 -15.85 10.86 -4.74
C LEU A 61 -15.78 12.31 -4.25
N ASP A 62 -16.80 13.13 -4.53
CA ASP A 62 -16.87 14.50 -4.03
C ASP A 62 -16.90 14.56 -2.49
N ALA A 63 -17.61 13.63 -1.86
CA ALA A 63 -17.66 13.55 -0.41
C ALA A 63 -16.30 13.12 0.19
N LEU A 64 -15.57 12.19 -0.44
CA LEU A 64 -14.25 11.77 0.00
C LEU A 64 -13.20 12.87 -0.19
N LYS A 65 -13.29 13.64 -1.28
CA LYS A 65 -12.38 14.74 -1.60
C LYS A 65 -12.31 15.83 -0.54
N ALA A 66 -13.33 15.94 0.32
CA ALA A 66 -13.38 16.93 1.40
C ALA A 66 -12.50 16.56 2.62
N HIS A 67 -11.77 15.46 2.58
CA HIS A 67 -10.94 14.96 3.67
C HIS A 67 -9.45 15.09 3.35
N ASP A 68 -8.61 15.07 4.39
CA ASP A 68 -7.14 15.18 4.26
C ASP A 68 -6.51 13.85 3.88
N ALA A 69 -7.12 12.73 4.32
CA ALA A 69 -6.69 11.38 4.00
C ALA A 69 -7.85 10.38 4.12
N ILE A 70 -7.62 9.16 3.59
CA ILE A 70 -8.54 8.03 3.66
C ILE A 70 -7.84 6.88 4.37
N LEU A 71 -8.48 6.30 5.39
CA LEU A 71 -8.10 5.02 5.98
C LEU A 71 -9.07 3.95 5.50
N LEU A 72 -8.56 2.97 4.77
CA LEU A 72 -9.31 1.83 4.26
C LEU A 72 -8.93 0.56 5.02
N GLY A 73 -9.91 -0.25 5.39
CA GLY A 73 -9.68 -1.56 6.00
C GLY A 73 -9.42 -2.64 4.97
N ALA A 74 -10.48 -3.18 4.37
CA ALA A 74 -10.36 -4.17 3.31
C ALA A 74 -11.59 -4.14 2.41
N ILE A 75 -11.41 -4.48 1.14
CA ILE A 75 -12.51 -4.59 0.16
C ILE A 75 -12.43 -5.97 -0.49
N GLY A 76 -13.58 -6.62 -0.57
CA GLY A 76 -13.76 -7.92 -1.22
C GLY A 76 -14.61 -8.87 -0.42
N ASP A 77 -15.59 -9.46 -1.08
CA ASP A 77 -16.49 -10.46 -0.49
C ASP A 77 -16.82 -11.51 -1.55
N PRO A 78 -16.74 -12.81 -1.23
CA PRO A 78 -17.02 -13.88 -2.18
C PRO A 78 -18.47 -13.87 -2.73
N SER A 79 -19.40 -13.19 -2.07
CA SER A 79 -20.78 -13.03 -2.55
C SER A 79 -20.93 -11.99 -3.68
N VAL A 80 -19.91 -11.18 -3.94
CA VAL A 80 -19.88 -10.21 -5.03
C VAL A 80 -19.11 -10.81 -6.22
N PRO A 81 -19.59 -10.66 -7.47
CA PRO A 81 -18.87 -11.15 -8.63
C PRO A 81 -17.42 -10.59 -8.68
N SER A 82 -16.48 -11.45 -9.05
CA SER A 82 -15.06 -11.10 -9.16
C SER A 82 -14.82 -9.88 -10.04
N GLY A 83 -13.98 -8.97 -9.59
CA GLY A 83 -13.60 -7.75 -10.29
C GLY A 83 -14.58 -6.57 -10.12
N VAL A 84 -15.76 -6.78 -9.55
CA VAL A 84 -16.75 -5.69 -9.38
C VAL A 84 -16.26 -4.67 -8.36
N LEU A 85 -15.83 -5.11 -7.18
CA LEU A 85 -15.36 -4.21 -6.13
C LEU A 85 -13.96 -3.67 -6.44
N GLU A 86 -13.08 -4.48 -7.00
CA GLU A 86 -11.73 -4.04 -7.39
C GLU A 86 -11.80 -2.93 -8.43
N ARG A 87 -12.55 -3.12 -9.50
CA ARG A 87 -12.67 -2.14 -10.59
C ARG A 87 -13.58 -0.98 -10.24
N GLY A 88 -14.73 -1.27 -9.65
CA GLY A 88 -15.76 -0.28 -9.35
C GLY A 88 -15.48 0.56 -8.12
N PHE A 89 -14.58 0.12 -7.22
CA PHE A 89 -14.20 0.86 -6.04
C PHE A 89 -12.70 1.18 -6.01
N LEU A 90 -11.80 0.19 -5.83
CA LEU A 90 -10.38 0.45 -5.59
C LEU A 90 -9.70 1.15 -6.78
N LEU A 91 -9.84 0.62 -7.98
CA LEU A 91 -9.23 1.23 -9.17
C LEU A 91 -9.91 2.56 -9.53
N LYS A 92 -11.26 2.64 -9.42
CA LYS A 92 -11.99 3.89 -9.67
C LYS A 92 -11.47 5.00 -8.74
N LEU A 93 -11.26 4.71 -7.45
CA LEU A 93 -10.75 5.66 -6.48
C LEU A 93 -9.30 6.08 -6.80
N ARG A 94 -8.42 5.11 -7.08
CA ARG A 94 -7.02 5.39 -7.46
C ARG A 94 -6.92 6.29 -8.69
N PHE A 95 -7.74 6.06 -9.72
CA PHE A 95 -7.74 6.89 -10.92
C PHE A 95 -8.35 8.26 -10.68
N ALA A 96 -9.49 8.34 -9.98
CA ALA A 96 -10.18 9.60 -9.71
C ALA A 96 -9.36 10.55 -8.84
N PHE A 97 -8.56 10.02 -7.91
CA PHE A 97 -7.72 10.81 -7.00
C PHE A 97 -6.24 10.79 -7.40
N ASP A 98 -5.97 10.32 -8.62
CA ASP A 98 -4.61 10.29 -9.18
C ASP A 98 -3.56 9.75 -8.20
N HIS A 99 -3.85 8.60 -7.59
CA HIS A 99 -2.94 7.91 -6.69
C HIS A 99 -1.81 7.24 -7.47
N HIS A 100 -0.97 8.04 -8.10
CA HIS A 100 0.07 7.55 -9.01
C HIS A 100 1.29 6.93 -8.30
N VAL A 101 1.38 7.03 -7.00
CA VAL A 101 2.37 6.34 -6.18
C VAL A 101 1.67 5.34 -5.28
N ASN A 102 1.89 4.04 -5.49
CA ASN A 102 1.56 3.02 -4.52
C ASN A 102 2.83 2.66 -3.73
N LEU A 103 2.85 3.07 -2.46
CA LEU A 103 4.00 2.94 -1.57
C LEU A 103 3.86 1.69 -0.71
N ARG A 104 4.83 0.80 -0.76
CA ARG A 104 4.85 -0.48 -0.03
C ARG A 104 6.17 -0.68 0.71
N PRO A 105 6.27 -0.29 1.98
CA PRO A 105 7.41 -0.62 2.83
C PRO A 105 7.46 -2.12 3.10
N SER A 106 8.66 -2.68 3.10
CA SER A 106 8.95 -4.07 3.45
C SER A 106 10.07 -4.10 4.48
N LYS A 107 9.73 -4.44 5.71
CA LYS A 107 10.66 -4.51 6.83
C LYS A 107 10.41 -5.77 7.64
N LEU A 108 11.47 -6.55 7.88
CA LEU A 108 11.39 -7.67 8.81
C LEU A 108 11.47 -7.12 10.23
N LEU A 109 10.33 -7.14 10.91
CA LEU A 109 10.21 -6.61 12.28
C LEU A 109 10.67 -7.65 13.32
N PRO A 110 11.12 -7.22 14.51
CA PRO A 110 11.51 -8.13 15.59
C PRO A 110 10.40 -9.10 15.94
N GLY A 111 10.77 -10.37 16.13
CA GLY A 111 9.82 -11.42 16.50
C GLY A 111 8.93 -11.95 15.38
N VAL A 112 8.98 -11.34 14.20
CA VAL A 112 8.24 -11.80 13.02
C VAL A 112 9.02 -12.91 12.32
N ALA A 113 8.33 -14.01 12.00
CA ALA A 113 8.93 -15.12 11.25
C ALA A 113 9.06 -14.76 9.76
N THR A 114 10.19 -15.12 9.17
CA THR A 114 10.40 -15.10 7.71
C THR A 114 10.63 -16.50 7.19
N PRO A 115 10.22 -16.83 5.95
CA PRO A 115 10.56 -18.10 5.33
C PRO A 115 12.04 -18.20 4.92
N LEU A 116 12.80 -17.09 5.01
CA LEU A 116 14.20 -17.07 4.62
C LEU A 116 15.10 -17.61 5.72
N ALA A 117 16.15 -18.33 5.32
CA ALA A 117 17.15 -18.82 6.26
C ALA A 117 17.97 -17.65 6.85
N GLY A 118 18.35 -17.75 8.11
CA GLY A 118 19.27 -16.83 8.75
C GLY A 118 18.67 -15.47 9.19
N GLN A 119 17.38 -15.27 9.00
CA GLN A 119 16.69 -13.99 9.33
C GLN A 119 17.47 -12.76 8.85
N PRO A 120 17.57 -12.55 7.53
CA PRO A 120 18.33 -11.43 6.98
C PRO A 120 17.74 -10.09 7.40
N GLU A 121 18.55 -9.05 7.36
CA GLU A 121 18.07 -7.68 7.51
C GLU A 121 17.25 -7.30 6.27
N ILE A 122 15.96 -7.02 6.45
CA ILE A 122 15.05 -6.55 5.38
C ILE A 122 14.52 -5.19 5.80
N ASP A 123 14.88 -4.15 5.05
CA ASP A 123 14.35 -2.80 5.19
C ASP A 123 14.49 -2.07 3.86
N PHE A 124 13.46 -2.16 3.03
CA PHE A 124 13.36 -1.43 1.76
C PHE A 124 11.93 -0.97 1.50
N VAL A 125 11.76 -0.11 0.51
CA VAL A 125 10.45 0.38 0.09
C VAL A 125 10.27 0.20 -1.41
N VAL A 126 9.10 -0.26 -1.83
CA VAL A 126 8.70 -0.31 -3.23
C VAL A 126 7.80 0.88 -3.55
N VAL A 127 8.20 1.63 -4.56
CA VAL A 127 7.44 2.73 -5.17
C VAL A 127 6.88 2.19 -6.50
N ARG A 128 5.65 1.70 -6.43
CA ARG A 128 4.91 1.13 -7.56
C ARG A 128 4.13 2.23 -8.26
N GLU A 129 4.18 2.30 -9.58
CA GLU A 129 3.26 3.13 -10.35
C GLU A 129 1.81 2.67 -10.08
N GLY A 130 0.87 3.59 -9.88
CA GLY A 130 -0.48 3.28 -9.40
C GLY A 130 -1.63 3.50 -10.37
N THR A 131 -1.39 4.14 -11.54
CA THR A 131 -2.46 4.63 -12.42
C THR A 131 -2.33 4.23 -13.89
N GLU A 132 -1.28 3.56 -14.27
CA GLU A 132 -1.02 3.13 -15.65
C GLU A 132 -0.88 1.59 -15.77
N GLY A 133 -0.25 1.13 -16.82
CA GLY A 133 -0.04 -0.27 -17.09
C GLY A 133 -1.30 -0.97 -17.64
N PRO A 134 -1.42 -2.29 -17.46
CA PRO A 134 -2.60 -3.05 -17.89
C PRO A 134 -3.85 -2.77 -17.02
N TYR A 135 -3.68 -2.17 -15.84
CA TYR A 135 -4.79 -1.79 -14.94
C TYR A 135 -5.71 -0.73 -15.52
N THR A 136 -5.28 0.01 -16.56
CA THR A 136 -6.14 0.93 -17.31
C THR A 136 -7.31 0.24 -18.02
N GLY A 137 -7.26 -1.10 -18.16
CA GLY A 137 -8.31 -1.89 -18.77
C GLY A 137 -8.40 -1.76 -20.29
N ASN A 138 -7.33 -1.29 -20.95
CA ASN A 138 -7.27 -1.24 -22.41
C ASN A 138 -7.00 -2.62 -22.99
N GLY A 139 -7.89 -3.07 -23.87
CA GLY A 139 -7.79 -4.38 -24.48
C GLY A 139 -9.13 -4.84 -25.01
N GLY A 140 -9.22 -6.11 -25.34
CA GLY A 140 -10.48 -6.66 -25.83
C GLY A 140 -10.39 -8.11 -26.26
N THR A 141 -11.56 -8.66 -26.56
CA THR A 141 -11.70 -10.05 -27.01
C THR A 141 -12.52 -10.09 -28.28
N ILE A 142 -12.07 -10.85 -29.27
CA ILE A 142 -12.83 -11.18 -30.47
C ILE A 142 -13.07 -12.69 -30.56
N ARG A 143 -14.17 -13.11 -31.15
CA ARG A 143 -14.59 -14.52 -31.29
C ARG A 143 -14.68 -15.26 -29.95
N LYS A 144 -15.13 -14.55 -28.90
CA LYS A 144 -15.22 -15.05 -27.53
C LYS A 144 -15.98 -16.38 -27.44
N GLY A 145 -15.43 -17.35 -26.71
CA GLY A 145 -16.03 -18.67 -26.50
C GLY A 145 -15.87 -19.64 -27.68
N THR A 146 -15.04 -19.32 -28.68
CA THR A 146 -14.71 -20.21 -29.78
C THR A 146 -13.26 -20.67 -29.74
N GLU A 147 -12.91 -21.73 -30.50
CA GLU A 147 -11.52 -22.17 -30.64
C GLU A 147 -10.59 -21.15 -31.32
N HIS A 148 -11.15 -20.11 -31.90
CA HIS A 148 -10.43 -19.00 -32.54
C HIS A 148 -10.52 -17.71 -31.74
N GLU A 149 -10.79 -17.79 -30.45
CA GLU A 149 -10.81 -16.62 -29.57
C GLU A 149 -9.45 -15.93 -29.53
N VAL A 150 -9.48 -14.60 -29.61
CA VAL A 150 -8.28 -13.76 -29.44
C VAL A 150 -8.57 -12.77 -28.32
N ALA A 151 -7.70 -12.71 -27.32
CA ALA A 151 -7.73 -11.74 -26.25
C ALA A 151 -6.47 -10.87 -26.28
N THR A 152 -6.60 -9.60 -26.00
CA THR A 152 -5.52 -8.63 -25.93
C THR A 152 -5.63 -7.80 -24.67
N GLU A 153 -4.49 -7.56 -24.00
CA GLU A 153 -4.34 -6.60 -22.93
C GLU A 153 -3.24 -5.60 -23.32
N VAL A 154 -3.51 -4.30 -23.16
CA VAL A 154 -2.57 -3.25 -23.52
C VAL A 154 -2.02 -2.60 -22.26
N SER A 155 -0.71 -2.61 -22.10
CA SER A 155 -0.03 -1.86 -21.04
C SER A 155 0.21 -0.42 -21.49
N VAL A 156 -0.47 0.52 -20.89
CA VAL A 156 -0.29 1.96 -21.12
C VAL A 156 0.86 2.46 -20.26
N ASN A 157 1.82 3.16 -20.87
CA ASN A 157 2.94 3.77 -20.17
C ASN A 157 3.19 5.15 -20.80
N THR A 158 3.11 6.22 -20.02
CA THR A 158 3.35 7.57 -20.50
C THR A 158 4.62 8.16 -19.89
N ALA A 159 5.30 9.04 -20.63
CA ALA A 159 6.45 9.74 -20.06
C ALA A 159 6.08 10.55 -18.81
N TYR A 160 4.86 11.09 -18.79
CA TYR A 160 4.32 11.82 -17.64
C TYR A 160 4.14 10.94 -16.42
N GLY A 161 3.46 9.79 -16.56
CA GLY A 161 3.22 8.85 -15.45
C GLY A 161 4.53 8.27 -14.91
N VAL A 162 5.43 7.86 -15.80
CA VAL A 162 6.73 7.32 -15.41
C VAL A 162 7.59 8.37 -14.71
N GLU A 163 7.66 9.63 -15.22
CA GLU A 163 8.51 10.66 -14.63
C GLU A 163 8.10 10.99 -13.19
N ARG A 164 6.80 11.13 -12.91
CA ARG A 164 6.35 11.51 -11.58
C ARG A 164 6.55 10.43 -10.51
N VAL A 165 6.35 9.15 -10.84
CA VAL A 165 6.64 8.04 -9.91
C VAL A 165 8.15 7.85 -9.71
N VAL A 166 8.95 8.02 -10.75
CA VAL A 166 10.41 7.96 -10.67
C VAL A 166 10.95 9.09 -9.80
N ARG A 167 10.44 10.32 -9.94
CA ARG A 167 10.82 11.46 -9.08
C ARG A 167 10.50 11.22 -7.60
N ASP A 168 9.34 10.68 -7.28
CA ASP A 168 8.98 10.30 -5.91
C ASP A 168 9.97 9.25 -5.37
N ALA A 169 10.32 8.25 -6.16
CA ALA A 169 11.28 7.22 -5.76
C ALA A 169 12.69 7.79 -5.50
N PHE A 170 13.17 8.71 -6.35
CA PHE A 170 14.45 9.39 -6.13
C PHE A 170 14.45 10.24 -4.85
N ALA A 171 13.37 11.00 -4.60
CA ALA A 171 13.23 11.80 -3.39
C ALA A 171 13.27 10.91 -2.13
N ARG A 172 12.59 9.76 -2.17
CA ARG A 172 12.65 8.78 -1.06
C ARG A 172 14.04 8.18 -0.90
N ALA A 173 14.69 7.78 -1.99
CA ALA A 173 16.05 7.24 -1.93
C ALA A 173 17.04 8.27 -1.35
N GLN A 174 16.93 9.54 -1.74
CA GLN A 174 17.77 10.61 -1.22
C GLN A 174 17.58 10.82 0.29
N ALA A 175 16.38 10.64 0.81
CA ALA A 175 16.06 10.78 2.24
C ALA A 175 16.53 9.57 3.08
N ARG A 176 16.78 8.40 2.47
CA ARG A 176 17.23 7.20 3.17
C ARG A 176 18.76 7.17 3.33
N PRO A 177 19.30 6.57 4.43
CA PRO A 177 20.73 6.55 4.70
C PRO A 177 21.57 5.87 3.60
N ARG A 178 21.03 4.80 2.96
CA ARG A 178 21.77 4.03 1.95
C ARG A 178 21.79 4.68 0.58
N LYS A 179 20.83 5.56 0.28
CA LYS A 179 20.70 6.31 -0.97
C LYS A 179 20.84 5.44 -2.23
N LYS A 180 20.13 4.30 -2.25
CA LYS A 180 20.12 3.38 -3.40
C LYS A 180 18.74 3.29 -4.02
N LEU A 181 18.67 3.33 -5.34
CA LEU A 181 17.42 3.17 -6.10
C LEU A 181 17.61 2.15 -7.23
N ALA A 182 16.79 1.12 -7.22
CA ALA A 182 16.72 0.12 -8.27
C ALA A 182 15.50 0.36 -9.16
N LEU A 183 15.69 0.50 -10.48
CA LEU A 183 14.60 0.37 -11.46
C LEU A 183 14.42 -1.13 -11.75
N ILE A 184 13.24 -1.66 -11.43
CA ILE A 184 12.88 -3.03 -11.79
C ILE A 184 11.89 -2.99 -12.96
N HIS A 185 12.26 -3.64 -14.07
CA HIS A 185 11.43 -3.71 -15.27
C HIS A 185 11.82 -4.93 -16.14
N LYS A 186 11.25 -5.10 -17.32
CA LYS A 186 11.62 -6.17 -18.28
C LYS A 186 11.89 -5.60 -19.66
N ASN A 187 12.86 -4.70 -19.77
CA ASN A 187 13.13 -3.93 -20.99
C ASN A 187 13.65 -4.76 -22.19
N ASN A 188 14.14 -5.96 -21.94
CA ASN A 188 14.54 -6.89 -23.01
C ASN A 188 13.35 -7.61 -23.69
N VAL A 189 12.14 -7.54 -23.09
CA VAL A 189 10.89 -8.11 -23.62
C VAL A 189 9.89 -7.00 -23.93
N LEU A 190 9.63 -6.14 -22.96
CA LEU A 190 8.75 -4.97 -23.10
C LEU A 190 9.57 -3.79 -23.66
N THR A 191 10.03 -3.91 -24.91
CA THR A 191 11.04 -3.02 -25.47
C THR A 191 10.61 -1.56 -25.54
N PHE A 192 9.34 -1.27 -25.86
CA PHE A 192 8.85 0.10 -25.95
C PHE A 192 8.67 0.73 -24.56
N ALA A 193 7.92 0.07 -23.68
CA ALA A 193 7.73 0.54 -22.32
C ALA A 193 9.05 0.57 -21.55
N GLY A 194 9.88 -0.49 -21.66
CA GLY A 194 11.17 -0.56 -20.99
C GLY A 194 12.16 0.50 -21.46
N HIS A 195 12.15 0.88 -22.74
CA HIS A 195 12.92 2.00 -23.24
C HIS A 195 12.46 3.33 -22.62
N LEU A 196 11.16 3.57 -22.59
CA LEU A 196 10.57 4.76 -21.96
C LEU A 196 10.98 4.87 -20.49
N TRP A 197 10.77 3.80 -19.72
CA TRP A 197 11.13 3.73 -18.30
C TRP A 197 12.62 3.99 -18.06
N THR A 198 13.50 3.33 -18.83
CA THR A 198 14.95 3.48 -18.71
C THR A 198 15.41 4.91 -19.05
N ASN A 199 14.87 5.50 -20.10
CA ASN A 199 15.24 6.87 -20.50
C ASN A 199 14.80 7.90 -19.48
N VAL A 200 13.56 7.82 -18.98
CA VAL A 200 13.05 8.73 -17.95
C VAL A 200 13.83 8.55 -16.65
N PHE A 201 14.08 7.32 -16.23
CA PHE A 201 14.86 7.03 -15.03
C PHE A 201 16.26 7.64 -15.11
N ASN A 202 16.99 7.44 -16.22
CA ASN A 202 18.33 7.98 -16.40
C ASN A 202 18.34 9.52 -16.48
N LYS A 203 17.31 10.12 -17.09
CA LYS A 203 17.13 11.58 -17.11
C LYS A 203 17.00 12.14 -15.71
N VAL A 204 16.13 11.56 -14.88
CA VAL A 204 15.92 12.00 -13.50
C VAL A 204 17.14 11.70 -12.62
N ALA A 205 17.82 10.57 -12.82
CA ALA A 205 19.04 10.21 -12.08
C ALA A 205 20.12 11.29 -12.14
N ALA A 206 20.24 11.98 -13.28
CA ALA A 206 21.20 13.07 -13.43
C ALA A 206 20.95 14.26 -12.48
N GLU A 207 19.74 14.40 -11.95
CA GLU A 207 19.36 15.43 -10.98
C GLU A 207 19.66 15.03 -9.53
N TYR A 208 19.97 13.74 -9.28
CA TYR A 208 20.21 13.15 -7.95
C TYR A 208 21.58 12.46 -7.87
N PRO A 209 22.69 13.20 -7.98
CA PRO A 209 24.06 12.62 -8.08
C PRO A 209 24.49 11.81 -6.85
N GLU A 210 23.83 12.01 -5.71
CA GLU A 210 24.11 11.26 -4.47
C GLU A 210 23.41 9.91 -4.39
N VAL A 211 22.44 9.64 -5.27
CA VAL A 211 21.67 8.39 -5.27
C VAL A 211 22.36 7.40 -6.19
N THR A 212 22.78 6.27 -5.65
CA THR A 212 23.32 5.16 -6.44
C THR A 212 22.18 4.43 -7.12
N THR A 213 22.25 4.28 -8.44
CA THR A 213 21.20 3.66 -9.24
C THR A 213 21.61 2.32 -9.82
N GLU A 214 20.66 1.41 -9.93
CA GLU A 214 20.82 0.17 -10.69
C GLU A 214 19.55 -0.13 -11.52
N TYR A 215 19.73 -0.89 -12.60
CA TYR A 215 18.65 -1.49 -13.35
C TYR A 215 18.66 -3.00 -13.14
N MET A 216 17.48 -3.60 -12.96
CA MET A 216 17.35 -5.04 -12.78
C MET A 216 16.14 -5.58 -13.54
N HIS A 217 16.29 -6.73 -14.20
CA HIS A 217 15.13 -7.46 -14.72
C HIS A 217 14.29 -8.02 -13.58
N VAL A 218 12.97 -7.99 -13.74
CA VAL A 218 12.03 -8.41 -12.69
C VAL A 218 12.24 -9.86 -12.24
N ASP A 219 12.58 -10.77 -13.14
CA ASP A 219 12.90 -12.16 -12.80
C ASP A 219 14.17 -12.28 -11.94
N ALA A 220 15.21 -11.50 -12.24
CA ALA A 220 16.38 -11.42 -11.38
C ALA A 220 16.06 -10.80 -10.02
N ALA A 221 15.21 -9.78 -10.00
CA ALA A 221 14.76 -9.14 -8.76
C ALA A 221 14.01 -10.13 -7.85
N THR A 222 13.17 -10.99 -8.38
CA THR A 222 12.49 -12.04 -7.57
C THR A 222 13.47 -13.02 -6.93
N ILE A 223 14.54 -13.39 -7.65
CA ILE A 223 15.62 -14.21 -7.08
C ILE A 223 16.30 -13.48 -5.92
N TYR A 224 16.68 -12.21 -6.12
CA TYR A 224 17.38 -11.45 -5.09
C TYR A 224 16.50 -11.08 -3.90
N LEU A 225 15.20 -10.88 -4.07
CA LEU A 225 14.27 -10.69 -2.94
C LEU A 225 14.27 -11.89 -1.99
N VAL A 226 14.54 -13.10 -2.51
CA VAL A 226 14.63 -14.33 -1.71
C VAL A 226 16.05 -14.60 -1.21
N THR A 227 17.07 -14.34 -2.02
CA THR A 227 18.46 -14.75 -1.71
C THR A 227 19.32 -13.65 -1.09
N GLN A 228 19.02 -12.38 -1.32
CA GLN A 228 19.78 -11.21 -0.90
C GLN A 228 18.84 -9.99 -0.71
N PRO A 229 17.77 -10.08 0.14
CA PRO A 229 16.81 -8.98 0.29
C PRO A 229 17.44 -7.70 0.86
N GLU A 230 18.52 -7.83 1.63
CA GLU A 230 19.27 -6.74 2.23
C GLU A 230 19.91 -5.79 1.21
N ARG A 231 20.04 -6.22 -0.06
CA ARG A 231 20.62 -5.37 -1.12
C ARG A 231 19.70 -4.22 -1.52
N PHE A 232 18.38 -4.37 -1.33
CA PHE A 232 17.39 -3.38 -1.74
C PHE A 232 17.23 -2.28 -0.70
N ASP A 233 17.08 -1.04 -1.18
CA ASP A 233 16.79 0.14 -0.36
C ASP A 233 15.51 0.84 -0.83
N VAL A 234 15.49 1.33 -2.07
CA VAL A 234 14.28 1.78 -2.75
C VAL A 234 14.19 1.07 -4.09
N ILE A 235 13.00 0.62 -4.43
CA ILE A 235 12.66 0.03 -5.73
C ILE A 235 11.62 0.92 -6.39
N VAL A 236 11.80 1.24 -7.68
CA VAL A 236 10.75 1.81 -8.52
C VAL A 236 10.41 0.86 -9.65
N THR A 237 9.13 0.72 -9.97
CA THR A 237 8.66 -0.23 -10.98
C THR A 237 7.29 0.15 -11.51
N ASP A 238 6.89 -0.45 -12.63
CA ASP A 238 5.56 -0.30 -13.20
C ASP A 238 4.46 -0.91 -12.31
N ASN A 239 3.23 -0.69 -12.71
CA ASN A 239 2.08 -1.11 -11.93
C ASN A 239 1.98 -2.65 -11.79
N LEU A 240 2.18 -3.41 -12.87
CA LEU A 240 2.02 -4.86 -12.84
C LEU A 240 3.16 -5.57 -12.10
N PHE A 241 4.40 -5.24 -12.43
CA PHE A 241 5.54 -5.83 -11.72
C PHE A 241 5.56 -5.41 -10.25
N GLY A 242 5.15 -4.16 -9.97
CA GLY A 242 5.01 -3.67 -8.61
C GLY A 242 4.02 -4.48 -7.78
N ASP A 243 2.89 -4.88 -8.36
CA ASP A 243 1.93 -5.76 -7.68
C ASP A 243 2.56 -7.11 -7.31
N ILE A 244 3.19 -7.75 -8.30
CA ILE A 244 3.76 -9.10 -8.12
C ILE A 244 4.92 -9.09 -7.11
N ILE A 245 5.86 -8.14 -7.25
CA ILE A 245 7.04 -8.13 -6.38
C ILE A 245 6.75 -7.67 -4.96
N THR A 246 5.70 -6.86 -4.73
CA THR A 246 5.34 -6.43 -3.38
C THR A 246 4.69 -7.55 -2.57
N ASP A 247 3.98 -8.47 -3.19
CA ASP A 247 3.46 -9.65 -2.52
C ASP A 247 4.60 -10.60 -2.11
N LEU A 248 5.59 -10.79 -2.99
CA LEU A 248 6.80 -11.53 -2.64
C LEU A 248 7.58 -10.84 -1.52
N ALA A 249 7.74 -9.50 -1.59
CA ALA A 249 8.38 -8.69 -0.57
C ALA A 249 7.68 -8.82 0.79
N ALA A 250 6.35 -8.79 0.81
CA ALA A 250 5.57 -9.00 2.03
C ALA A 250 5.78 -10.43 2.57
N ALA A 251 5.76 -11.45 1.70
CA ALA A 251 5.95 -12.85 2.12
C ALA A 251 7.31 -13.07 2.79
N VAL A 252 8.39 -12.51 2.24
CA VAL A 252 9.74 -12.67 2.82
C VAL A 252 9.97 -11.81 4.06
N SER A 253 9.23 -10.72 4.24
CA SER A 253 9.35 -9.81 5.40
C SER A 253 8.37 -10.10 6.53
N GLY A 254 7.69 -11.26 6.53
CA GLY A 254 6.85 -11.69 7.64
C GLY A 254 5.37 -11.84 7.32
N GLY A 255 4.98 -11.67 6.06
CA GLY A 255 3.63 -11.88 5.58
C GLY A 255 2.79 -10.60 5.50
N ILE A 256 1.63 -10.73 4.87
CA ILE A 256 0.71 -9.61 4.61
C ILE A 256 0.07 -9.02 5.88
N GLY A 257 0.07 -9.75 6.98
CA GLY A 257 -0.48 -9.29 8.27
C GLY A 257 0.34 -8.18 8.95
N VAL A 258 1.56 -7.91 8.48
CA VAL A 258 2.42 -6.81 8.95
C VAL A 258 2.77 -5.82 7.83
N ALA A 259 2.14 -5.95 6.67
CA ALA A 259 2.42 -5.13 5.50
C ALA A 259 1.42 -3.98 5.35
N ALA A 260 1.94 -2.75 5.41
CA ALA A 260 1.19 -1.52 5.17
C ALA A 260 1.32 -1.06 3.72
N SER A 261 0.36 -0.27 3.27
CA SER A 261 0.33 0.32 1.92
C SER A 261 -0.22 1.75 1.94
N GLY A 262 0.33 2.60 1.09
CA GLY A 262 -0.22 3.92 0.81
C GLY A 262 -0.46 4.11 -0.70
N ASN A 263 -1.66 4.52 -1.07
CA ASN A 263 -1.99 4.98 -2.43
C ASN A 263 -1.95 6.50 -2.38
N ILE A 264 -0.91 7.09 -2.94
CA ILE A 264 -0.53 8.47 -2.66
C ILE A 264 -0.72 9.35 -3.89
N ASN A 265 -1.35 10.50 -3.67
CA ASN A 265 -1.27 11.67 -4.53
C ASN A 265 -0.22 12.63 -3.93
N PRO A 266 1.03 12.63 -4.40
CA PRO A 266 2.10 13.43 -3.80
C PRO A 266 1.91 14.95 -3.97
N SER A 267 1.08 15.39 -4.91
CA SER A 267 0.78 16.82 -5.10
C SER A 267 -0.15 17.37 -4.01
N GLY A 268 -0.90 16.49 -3.31
CA GLY A 268 -1.87 16.89 -2.29
C GLY A 268 -3.17 17.47 -2.84
N ASP A 269 -3.41 17.37 -4.15
CA ASP A 269 -4.65 17.85 -4.78
C ASP A 269 -5.86 17.00 -4.40
N PHE A 270 -5.61 15.75 -4.02
CA PHE A 270 -6.59 14.77 -3.58
C PHE A 270 -6.14 14.02 -2.33
N PRO A 271 -7.07 13.55 -1.48
CA PRO A 271 -6.72 12.76 -0.31
C PRO A 271 -6.06 11.44 -0.71
N SER A 272 -4.92 11.17 -0.13
CA SER A 272 -4.24 9.88 -0.26
C SER A 272 -4.93 8.82 0.59
N MET A 273 -4.84 7.55 0.18
CA MET A 273 -5.50 6.42 0.84
C MET A 273 -4.46 5.45 1.42
N PHE A 274 -4.67 5.05 2.66
CA PHE A 274 -3.80 4.13 3.40
C PHE A 274 -4.58 2.90 3.80
N GLU A 275 -3.98 1.72 3.57
CA GLU A 275 -4.65 0.43 3.75
C GLU A 275 -3.64 -0.67 4.11
N PRO A 276 -4.02 -1.71 4.87
CA PRO A 276 -3.21 -2.92 4.97
C PRO A 276 -3.18 -3.67 3.63
N VAL A 277 -2.14 -4.45 3.39
CA VAL A 277 -2.01 -5.26 2.16
C VAL A 277 -2.93 -6.48 2.18
N HIS A 278 -3.29 -6.98 3.38
CA HIS A 278 -4.19 -8.12 3.50
C HIS A 278 -5.61 -7.81 2.99
N GLY A 279 -6.31 -8.84 2.51
CA GLY A 279 -7.71 -8.75 2.09
C GLY A 279 -8.70 -8.82 3.27
N SER A 280 -9.96 -9.05 2.94
CA SER A 280 -11.09 -9.06 3.87
C SER A 280 -11.17 -10.28 4.78
N ALA A 281 -10.48 -11.39 4.46
CA ALA A 281 -10.46 -12.66 5.24
C ALA A 281 -11.83 -13.04 5.83
N PRO A 282 -12.85 -13.26 4.99
CA PRO A 282 -14.24 -13.43 5.43
C PRO A 282 -14.46 -14.63 6.34
N ASP A 283 -13.58 -15.61 6.27
CA ASP A 283 -13.59 -16.84 7.10
C ASP A 283 -13.32 -16.58 8.59
N ILE A 284 -12.65 -15.50 8.93
CA ILE A 284 -12.36 -15.11 10.33
C ILE A 284 -13.03 -13.81 10.75
N ALA A 285 -13.82 -13.19 9.89
CA ALA A 285 -14.52 -11.93 10.17
C ALA A 285 -15.48 -12.09 11.38
N GLY A 286 -15.49 -11.09 12.27
CA GLY A 286 -16.32 -11.08 13.49
C GLY A 286 -15.82 -12.00 14.60
N GLN A 287 -14.67 -12.66 14.44
CA GLN A 287 -14.14 -13.58 15.44
C GLN A 287 -13.09 -12.96 16.38
N GLY A 288 -12.70 -11.70 16.17
CA GLY A 288 -11.68 -11.03 16.97
C GLY A 288 -10.28 -11.67 16.87
N LYS A 289 -9.99 -12.33 15.74
CA LYS A 289 -8.72 -13.07 15.51
C LYS A 289 -7.75 -12.35 14.59
N ALA A 290 -8.24 -11.38 13.82
CA ALA A 290 -7.40 -10.65 12.88
C ALA A 290 -6.33 -9.83 13.61
N ASP A 291 -5.08 -9.90 13.15
CA ASP A 291 -4.02 -9.04 13.68
C ASP A 291 -4.13 -7.63 13.08
N PRO A 292 -4.34 -6.57 13.88
CA PRO A 292 -4.51 -5.21 13.37
C PRO A 292 -3.18 -4.52 13.02
N THR A 293 -2.04 -5.20 13.17
CA THR A 293 -0.70 -4.60 13.02
C THR A 293 -0.49 -3.92 11.67
N ALA A 294 -0.92 -4.55 10.57
CA ALA A 294 -0.79 -3.94 9.23
C ALA A 294 -1.61 -2.65 9.10
N THR A 295 -2.82 -2.59 9.65
CA THR A 295 -3.65 -1.38 9.68
C THR A 295 -3.00 -0.29 10.53
N VAL A 296 -2.46 -0.64 11.69
CA VAL A 296 -1.74 0.30 12.57
C VAL A 296 -0.49 0.86 11.89
N LEU A 297 0.25 0.03 11.15
CA LEU A 297 1.38 0.51 10.33
C LEU A 297 0.91 1.39 9.16
N SER A 298 -0.27 1.13 8.60
CA SER A 298 -0.88 2.00 7.57
C SER A 298 -1.27 3.36 8.16
N VAL A 299 -1.69 3.41 9.42
CA VAL A 299 -1.89 4.67 10.17
C VAL A 299 -0.56 5.41 10.36
N ALA A 300 0.55 4.73 10.62
CA ALA A 300 1.87 5.37 10.67
C ALA A 300 2.25 6.00 9.32
N LEU A 301 2.00 5.31 8.20
CA LEU A 301 2.21 5.88 6.86
C LEU A 301 1.33 7.11 6.60
N LEU A 302 0.05 7.06 7.01
CA LEU A 302 -0.90 8.17 6.92
C LEU A 302 -0.38 9.39 7.68
N LEU A 303 0.05 9.21 8.93
CA LEU A 303 0.59 10.27 9.76
C LEU A 303 1.85 10.88 9.16
N ARG A 304 2.76 10.06 8.66
CA ARG A 304 3.97 10.53 7.96
C ARG A 304 3.62 11.35 6.71
N HIS A 305 2.64 10.92 5.95
CA HIS A 305 2.15 11.66 4.78
C HIS A 305 1.57 13.03 5.15
N LEU A 306 0.90 13.13 6.29
CA LEU A 306 0.33 14.38 6.81
C LEU A 306 1.35 15.24 7.58
N GLY A 307 2.63 14.85 7.64
CA GLY A 307 3.70 15.60 8.30
C GLY A 307 3.86 15.35 9.80
N HIS A 308 3.17 14.34 10.35
CA HIS A 308 3.27 13.92 11.75
C HIS A 308 4.34 12.83 11.93
N GLU A 309 5.59 13.16 11.63
CA GLU A 309 6.72 12.21 11.63
C GLU A 309 6.99 11.59 13.00
N THR A 310 6.88 12.38 14.06
CA THR A 310 7.11 11.93 15.43
C THR A 310 6.09 10.90 15.87
N GLU A 311 4.82 11.14 15.57
CA GLU A 311 3.72 10.25 15.89
C GLU A 311 3.79 8.95 15.08
N ALA A 312 4.16 9.06 13.80
CA ALA A 312 4.39 7.91 12.94
C ALA A 312 5.53 7.02 13.49
N ALA A 313 6.66 7.60 13.87
CA ALA A 313 7.78 6.87 14.45
C ALA A 313 7.40 6.19 15.78
N ARG A 314 6.62 6.86 16.64
CA ARG A 314 6.11 6.25 17.89
C ARG A 314 5.26 5.02 17.64
N ILE A 315 4.42 5.03 16.61
CA ILE A 315 3.63 3.85 16.23
C ILE A 315 4.56 2.72 15.76
N GLU A 316 5.52 3.00 14.90
CA GLU A 316 6.46 1.99 14.38
C GLU A 316 7.29 1.36 15.51
N ASP A 317 7.78 2.17 16.44
CA ASP A 317 8.51 1.69 17.62
C ASP A 317 7.62 0.85 18.54
N ALA A 318 6.40 1.28 18.78
CA ALA A 318 5.42 0.53 19.57
C ALA A 318 5.10 -0.83 18.95
N VAL A 319 4.87 -0.88 17.64
CA VAL A 319 4.63 -2.12 16.89
C VAL A 319 5.85 -3.04 16.96
N SER A 320 7.04 -2.50 16.72
CA SER A 320 8.30 -3.27 16.79
C SER A 320 8.51 -3.91 18.17
N ALA A 321 8.32 -3.15 19.24
CA ALA A 321 8.43 -3.65 20.60
C ALA A 321 7.37 -4.71 20.93
N ASP A 322 6.13 -4.46 20.55
CA ASP A 322 5.01 -5.37 20.80
C ASP A 322 5.18 -6.72 20.09
N LEU A 323 5.60 -6.71 18.83
CA LEU A 323 5.88 -7.93 18.06
C LEU A 323 7.02 -8.75 18.69
N GLY A 324 8.09 -8.08 19.13
CA GLY A 324 9.19 -8.76 19.84
C GLY A 324 8.73 -9.44 21.14
N GLU A 325 7.81 -8.81 21.86
CA GLU A 325 7.26 -9.35 23.11
C GLU A 325 6.26 -10.49 22.93
N ARG A 326 5.68 -10.66 21.74
CA ARG A 326 4.74 -11.75 21.42
C ARG A 326 5.41 -13.10 21.26
N VAL A 327 6.72 -13.15 21.03
CA VAL A 327 7.46 -14.38 20.76
C VAL A 327 7.27 -15.37 21.91
N GLY A 328 6.80 -16.59 21.56
CA GLY A 328 6.56 -17.66 22.52
C GLY A 328 5.36 -17.47 23.45
N LYS A 329 4.55 -16.42 23.25
CA LYS A 329 3.31 -16.19 24.01
C LYS A 329 2.06 -16.69 23.24
N PRO A 330 0.96 -16.95 23.94
CA PRO A 330 -0.33 -17.23 23.29
C PRO A 330 -0.77 -16.08 22.39
N ALA A 331 -1.52 -16.42 21.31
CA ALA A 331 -2.12 -15.44 20.44
C ALA A 331 -3.11 -14.56 21.24
N ARG A 332 -3.07 -13.26 20.96
CA ARG A 332 -4.02 -12.29 21.50
C ARG A 332 -5.14 -12.02 20.49
N SER A 333 -6.28 -11.58 20.99
CA SER A 333 -7.39 -11.09 20.15
C SER A 333 -7.02 -9.76 19.46
N THR A 334 -7.79 -9.42 18.43
CA THR A 334 -7.67 -8.16 17.69
C THR A 334 -7.66 -6.95 18.63
N SER A 335 -8.62 -6.91 19.56
CA SER A 335 -8.75 -5.81 20.53
C SER A 335 -7.63 -5.78 21.57
N GLU A 336 -7.18 -6.93 22.09
CA GLU A 336 -6.04 -6.97 23.03
C GLU A 336 -4.74 -6.44 22.41
N ILE A 337 -4.54 -6.65 21.10
CA ILE A 337 -3.40 -6.11 20.37
C ILE A 337 -3.55 -4.60 20.23
N GLY A 338 -4.71 -4.12 19.78
CA GLY A 338 -4.99 -2.70 19.61
C GLY A 338 -4.89 -1.91 20.92
N ASP A 339 -5.43 -2.46 22.01
CA ASP A 339 -5.33 -1.85 23.35
C ASP A 339 -3.89 -1.73 23.82
N ALA A 340 -3.10 -2.79 23.66
CA ALA A 340 -1.68 -2.78 24.02
C ALA A 340 -0.88 -1.74 23.22
N LEU A 341 -1.14 -1.62 21.91
CA LEU A 341 -0.50 -0.63 21.06
C LEU A 341 -0.94 0.80 21.43
N ALA A 342 -2.23 1.03 21.67
CA ALA A 342 -2.76 2.33 22.08
C ALA A 342 -2.15 2.82 23.40
N VAL A 343 -2.02 1.94 24.41
CA VAL A 343 -1.36 2.26 25.67
C VAL A 343 0.10 2.62 25.44
N ARG A 344 0.80 1.88 24.57
CA ARG A 344 2.24 2.06 24.33
C ARG A 344 2.55 3.37 23.58
N VAL A 345 1.67 3.81 22.68
CA VAL A 345 1.86 5.10 21.98
C VAL A 345 1.38 6.30 22.77
N ALA A 346 0.53 6.13 23.80
CA ALA A 346 0.09 7.23 24.66
C ALA A 346 1.13 7.65 25.70
N GLY A 347 2.02 6.76 26.10
CA GLY A 347 3.09 7.00 27.08
C GLY A 347 4.34 7.44 26.43
#